data_f5be551da0691a54a403455d7efede41
#
_entry.id   f5be551da0691a54a403455d7efede41
#
_cell.length_a   1.000
_cell.length_b   1.000
_cell.length_c   1.000
_cell.angle_alpha   90.00
_cell.angle_beta   90.00
_cell.angle_gamma   90.00
#
_symmetry.space_group_name_H-M   'P 1'
#
loop_
_entity.id
_entity.type
_entity.pdbx_description
1 polymer ?
#
loop_
_entity_poly.entity_id
_entity_poly.type
_entity_poly.pdbx_seq_one_letter_code
_entity_poly.pdbx_strand_id
1 'polypeptide(L)'
;GKVESAIGEIERLNGQTHMIAINARIEASRAGMAGKAFSVVAEQMNDLSSKIGIVSKKMRDESRDSIDELGNLIKTQATNVRGTRLSDLALTNIDLIDRNLYERSCDVRWWATDDSVVSALSKKTKEAYCLVSKRLGIILNSYTVYFDLVLCDLDGNIVANGKPETYRSVGMNAKNAEWFINAMKNTSGKEFGFQTVNKCPMVNNDLSLVFSCTVRENGDQNGRVLGVLGAVFRWQDLAQKIVKGVPISDEEKDRTRICIVNENGLLLADSKDLILEETIEFLGKTDLFGQKKGFSVSEYNNEKCCIAHAFSPGYETYSSNWHSLIIQKLHV
;
A
#
# COMPACT_ATOMS: atom_id res chain seq x y z
N GLY A 1 -30.05 9.35 -25.98
CA GLY A 1 -28.92 9.72 -26.87
C GLY A 1 -29.38 9.89 -28.32
N LYS A 2 -28.49 10.26 -29.26
CA LYS A 2 -28.85 10.48 -30.68
C LYS A 2 -29.49 9.26 -31.34
N VAL A 3 -29.06 8.04 -31.01
CA VAL A 3 -29.62 6.77 -31.53
C VAL A 3 -31.06 6.59 -31.04
N GLU A 4 -31.35 6.79 -29.79
CA GLU A 4 -32.72 6.68 -29.25
C GLU A 4 -33.67 7.69 -29.88
N SER A 5 -33.19 8.92 -30.10
CA SER A 5 -33.99 9.95 -30.80
C SER A 5 -34.33 9.53 -32.22
N ALA A 6 -33.34 8.95 -32.97
CA ALA A 6 -33.56 8.47 -34.32
C ALA A 6 -34.54 7.28 -34.36
N ILE A 7 -34.39 6.32 -33.43
CA ILE A 7 -35.33 5.20 -33.32
C ILE A 7 -36.75 5.70 -33.01
N GLY A 8 -36.86 6.65 -32.07
CA GLY A 8 -38.18 7.27 -31.73
C GLY A 8 -38.84 7.97 -32.93
N GLU A 9 -38.06 8.60 -33.82
CA GLU A 9 -38.56 9.21 -35.03
C GLU A 9 -39.01 8.16 -36.06
N ILE A 10 -38.24 7.07 -36.22
CA ILE A 10 -38.66 5.93 -37.07
C ILE A 10 -39.98 5.35 -36.56
N GLU A 11 -40.16 5.13 -35.27
CA GLU A 11 -41.39 4.62 -34.67
C GLU A 11 -42.57 5.55 -34.90
N ARG A 12 -42.35 6.88 -34.76
CA ARG A 12 -43.42 7.86 -35.03
C ARG A 12 -43.82 7.84 -36.49
N LEU A 13 -42.89 7.83 -37.44
CA LEU A 13 -43.16 7.73 -38.87
C LEU A 13 -43.83 6.39 -39.22
N ASN A 14 -43.41 5.31 -38.61
CA ASN A 14 -44.03 3.98 -38.79
C ASN A 14 -45.49 3.99 -38.31
N GLY A 15 -45.80 4.61 -37.15
CA GLY A 15 -47.18 4.77 -36.67
C GLY A 15 -48.06 5.53 -37.64
N GLN A 16 -47.52 6.60 -38.25
CA GLN A 16 -48.27 7.34 -39.30
C GLN A 16 -48.50 6.47 -40.55
N THR A 17 -47.52 5.73 -41.00
CA THR A 17 -47.62 4.80 -42.15
C THR A 17 -48.65 3.73 -41.88
N HIS A 18 -48.68 3.14 -40.68
CA HIS A 18 -49.66 2.19 -40.27
C HIS A 18 -51.11 2.71 -40.32
N MET A 19 -51.34 3.93 -39.83
CA MET A 19 -52.64 4.60 -39.89
C MET A 19 -53.08 4.84 -41.34
N ILE A 20 -52.16 5.28 -42.24
CA ILE A 20 -52.43 5.48 -43.65
C ILE A 20 -52.82 4.13 -44.29
N ALA A 21 -52.11 3.03 -43.99
CA ALA A 21 -52.44 1.70 -44.51
C ALA A 21 -53.83 1.22 -44.07
N ILE A 22 -54.19 1.45 -42.80
CA ILE A 22 -55.53 1.09 -42.29
C ILE A 22 -56.60 1.91 -43.03
N ASN A 23 -56.43 3.21 -43.14
CA ASN A 23 -57.41 4.11 -43.84
C ASN A 23 -57.54 3.71 -45.30
N ALA A 24 -56.45 3.43 -46.02
CA ALA A 24 -56.44 2.97 -47.38
C ALA A 24 -57.19 1.62 -47.55
N ARG A 25 -57.07 0.70 -46.61
CA ARG A 25 -57.77 -0.55 -46.61
C ARG A 25 -59.28 -0.39 -46.39
N ILE A 26 -59.69 0.57 -45.56
CA ILE A 26 -61.12 0.90 -45.31
C ILE A 26 -61.76 1.50 -46.61
N GLU A 27 -61.06 2.46 -47.26
CA GLU A 27 -61.56 3.08 -48.48
C GLU A 27 -61.59 2.06 -49.68
N ALA A 28 -60.55 1.22 -49.78
CA ALA A 28 -60.55 0.14 -50.76
C ALA A 28 -61.73 -0.81 -50.62
N SER A 29 -62.09 -1.15 -49.36
CA SER A 29 -63.26 -1.99 -49.09
C SER A 29 -64.59 -1.30 -49.45
N ARG A 30 -64.68 0.02 -49.24
CA ARG A 30 -65.86 0.83 -49.64
C ARG A 30 -66.05 0.92 -51.16
N ALA A 31 -64.97 0.91 -51.94
CA ALA A 31 -64.98 0.99 -53.36
C ALA A 31 -65.30 -0.38 -54.06
N GLY A 32 -65.48 -1.45 -53.29
CA GLY A 32 -65.88 -2.77 -53.78
C GLY A 32 -64.90 -3.38 -54.81
N MET A 33 -65.43 -3.84 -55.98
CA MET A 33 -64.56 -4.44 -57.02
C MET A 33 -63.49 -3.53 -57.58
N ALA A 34 -63.77 -2.23 -57.65
CA ALA A 34 -62.81 -1.22 -58.14
C ALA A 34 -61.66 -0.96 -57.13
N GLY A 35 -61.83 -1.22 -55.86
CA GLY A 35 -60.88 -1.08 -54.78
C GLY A 35 -59.91 -2.25 -54.60
N LYS A 36 -60.07 -3.40 -55.26
CA LYS A 36 -59.35 -4.63 -55.03
C LYS A 36 -57.85 -4.51 -55.14
N ALA A 37 -57.32 -3.81 -56.16
CA ALA A 37 -55.91 -3.54 -56.32
C ALA A 37 -55.31 -2.66 -55.16
N PHE A 38 -56.10 -1.65 -54.70
CA PHE A 38 -55.69 -0.78 -53.59
C PHE A 38 -55.69 -1.53 -52.25
N SER A 39 -56.61 -2.49 -52.07
CA SER A 39 -56.63 -3.33 -50.87
C SER A 39 -55.33 -4.16 -50.72
N VAL A 40 -54.78 -4.71 -51.78
CA VAL A 40 -53.50 -5.45 -51.77
C VAL A 40 -52.33 -4.56 -51.40
N VAL A 41 -52.28 -3.32 -51.95
CA VAL A 41 -51.25 -2.35 -51.58
C VAL A 41 -51.35 -1.94 -50.12
N ALA A 42 -52.54 -1.69 -49.63
CA ALA A 42 -52.76 -1.34 -48.20
C ALA A 42 -52.36 -2.48 -47.25
N GLU A 43 -52.61 -3.71 -47.63
CA GLU A 43 -52.19 -4.91 -46.89
C GLU A 43 -50.65 -5.00 -46.84
N GLN A 44 -49.97 -4.87 -47.97
CA GLN A 44 -48.51 -4.85 -48.04
C GLN A 44 -47.89 -3.72 -47.22
N MET A 45 -48.50 -2.50 -47.20
CA MET A 45 -48.07 -1.38 -46.37
C MET A 45 -48.22 -1.72 -44.87
N ASN A 46 -49.29 -2.38 -44.51
CA ASN A 46 -49.54 -2.80 -43.12
C ASN A 46 -48.49 -3.84 -42.68
N ASP A 47 -48.17 -4.80 -43.53
CA ASP A 47 -47.12 -5.81 -43.29
C ASP A 47 -45.76 -5.17 -43.15
N LEU A 48 -45.43 -4.21 -44.03
CA LEU A 48 -44.17 -3.45 -43.98
C LEU A 48 -44.08 -2.67 -42.68
N SER A 49 -45.14 -1.97 -42.29
CA SER A 49 -45.18 -1.23 -41.02
C SER A 49 -45.00 -2.15 -39.81
N SER A 50 -45.60 -3.36 -39.81
CA SER A 50 -45.38 -4.32 -38.73
C SER A 50 -43.92 -4.79 -38.65
N LYS A 51 -43.27 -5.05 -39.78
CA LYS A 51 -41.84 -5.41 -39.86
C LYS A 51 -40.95 -4.27 -39.38
N ILE A 52 -41.23 -3.00 -39.76
CA ILE A 52 -40.49 -1.83 -39.28
C ILE A 52 -40.64 -1.74 -37.77
N GLY A 53 -41.83 -1.93 -37.21
CA GLY A 53 -42.05 -1.93 -35.76
C GLY A 53 -41.20 -2.95 -35.01
N ILE A 54 -41.11 -4.17 -35.55
CA ILE A 54 -40.27 -5.25 -34.97
C ILE A 54 -38.79 -4.87 -35.01
N VAL A 55 -38.30 -4.37 -36.17
CA VAL A 55 -36.93 -3.99 -36.35
C VAL A 55 -36.54 -2.79 -35.45
N SER A 56 -37.41 -1.77 -35.36
CA SER A 56 -37.18 -0.62 -34.48
C SER A 56 -37.10 -1.02 -33.03
N LYS A 57 -37.97 -1.91 -32.57
CA LYS A 57 -37.92 -2.47 -31.20
C LYS A 57 -36.59 -3.20 -30.95
N LYS A 58 -36.20 -4.06 -31.87
CA LYS A 58 -34.93 -4.80 -31.78
C LYS A 58 -33.74 -3.86 -31.72
N MET A 59 -33.70 -2.82 -32.58
CA MET A 59 -32.65 -1.80 -32.56
C MET A 59 -32.59 -1.06 -31.22
N ARG A 60 -33.75 -0.79 -30.61
CA ARG A 60 -33.82 -0.13 -29.29
C ARG A 60 -33.21 -1.01 -28.20
N ASP A 61 -33.63 -2.28 -28.16
CA ASP A 61 -33.18 -3.25 -27.18
C ASP A 61 -31.65 -3.47 -27.33
N GLU A 62 -31.15 -3.72 -28.52
CA GLU A 62 -29.71 -3.91 -28.82
C GLU A 62 -28.87 -2.64 -28.48
N SER A 63 -29.41 -1.45 -28.76
CA SER A 63 -28.75 -0.18 -28.40
C SER A 63 -28.65 -0.01 -26.89
N ARG A 64 -29.69 -0.38 -26.15
CA ARG A 64 -29.72 -0.29 -24.69
C ARG A 64 -28.70 -1.24 -24.07
N ASP A 65 -28.72 -2.51 -24.51
CA ASP A 65 -27.77 -3.54 -24.05
C ASP A 65 -26.32 -3.11 -24.29
N SER A 66 -26.04 -2.56 -25.49
CA SER A 66 -24.70 -2.06 -25.83
C SER A 66 -24.27 -0.88 -24.94
N ILE A 67 -25.17 0.03 -24.59
CA ILE A 67 -24.87 1.15 -23.69
C ILE A 67 -24.59 0.63 -22.27
N ASP A 68 -25.36 -0.32 -21.78
CA ASP A 68 -25.17 -0.91 -20.47
C ASP A 68 -23.85 -1.70 -20.38
N GLU A 69 -23.52 -2.47 -21.45
CA GLU A 69 -22.25 -3.17 -21.57
C GLU A 69 -21.06 -2.20 -21.56
N LEU A 70 -21.12 -1.13 -22.37
CA LEU A 70 -20.10 -0.08 -22.36
C LEU A 70 -19.95 0.59 -21.01
N GLY A 71 -21.06 0.87 -20.33
CA GLY A 71 -21.06 1.44 -18.98
C GLY A 71 -20.34 0.55 -17.98
N ASN A 72 -20.60 -0.76 -18.03
CA ASN A 72 -19.93 -1.75 -17.17
C ASN A 72 -18.44 -1.88 -17.51
N LEU A 73 -18.09 -1.88 -18.80
CA LEU A 73 -16.70 -1.92 -19.25
C LEU A 73 -15.90 -0.71 -18.75
N ILE A 74 -16.48 0.50 -18.87
CA ILE A 74 -15.86 1.74 -18.40
C ILE A 74 -15.63 1.68 -16.88
N LYS A 75 -16.61 1.25 -16.09
CA LYS A 75 -16.48 1.09 -14.63
C LYS A 75 -15.37 0.10 -14.28
N THR A 76 -15.33 -1.02 -14.96
CA THR A 76 -14.30 -2.05 -14.76
C THR A 76 -12.92 -1.53 -15.09
N GLN A 77 -12.75 -0.87 -16.23
CA GLN A 77 -11.48 -0.27 -16.64
C GLN A 77 -11.03 0.84 -15.68
N ALA A 78 -11.92 1.71 -15.25
CA ALA A 78 -11.60 2.76 -14.28
C ALA A 78 -11.11 2.16 -12.95
N THR A 79 -11.73 1.07 -12.50
CA THR A 79 -11.31 0.35 -11.28
C THR A 79 -9.94 -0.30 -11.47
N ASN A 80 -9.69 -0.94 -12.61
CA ASN A 80 -8.41 -1.58 -12.91
C ASN A 80 -7.26 -0.56 -12.99
N VAL A 81 -7.46 0.55 -13.70
CA VAL A 81 -6.46 1.63 -13.80
C VAL A 81 -6.14 2.21 -12.43
N ARG A 82 -7.16 2.47 -11.62
CA ARG A 82 -7.00 2.95 -10.24
C ARG A 82 -6.23 1.94 -9.39
N GLY A 83 -6.68 0.69 -9.38
CA GLY A 83 -6.07 -0.35 -8.55
C GLY A 83 -4.62 -0.61 -8.91
N THR A 84 -4.28 -0.66 -10.20
CA THR A 84 -2.89 -0.81 -10.68
C THR A 84 -2.03 0.36 -10.23
N ARG A 85 -2.50 1.62 -10.44
CA ARG A 85 -1.77 2.82 -10.00
C ARG A 85 -1.51 2.82 -8.49
N LEU A 86 -2.52 2.50 -7.67
CA LEU A 86 -2.37 2.45 -6.22
C LEU A 86 -1.43 1.33 -5.79
N SER A 87 -1.43 0.18 -6.48
CA SER A 87 -0.48 -0.91 -6.21
C SER A 87 0.96 -0.54 -6.56
N ASP A 88 1.18 0.25 -7.61
CA ASP A 88 2.51 0.76 -7.97
C ASP A 88 3.01 1.76 -6.91
N LEU A 89 2.14 2.62 -6.40
CA LEU A 89 2.47 3.52 -5.30
C LEU A 89 2.76 2.75 -4.01
N ALA A 90 1.99 1.70 -3.70
CA ALA A 90 2.25 0.82 -2.56
C ALA A 90 3.62 0.14 -2.68
N LEU A 91 3.98 -0.34 -3.88
CA LEU A 91 5.30 -0.92 -4.14
C LEU A 91 6.43 0.11 -3.93
N THR A 92 6.25 1.33 -4.43
CA THR A 92 7.22 2.41 -4.23
C THR A 92 7.45 2.69 -2.75
N ASN A 93 6.39 2.74 -1.94
CA ASN A 93 6.50 2.98 -0.50
C ASN A 93 7.33 1.91 0.20
N ILE A 94 7.06 0.63 -0.07
CA ILE A 94 7.75 -0.45 0.62
C ILE A 94 9.18 -0.64 0.12
N ASP A 95 9.46 -0.38 -1.16
CA ASP A 95 10.83 -0.37 -1.71
C ASP A 95 11.69 0.74 -1.06
N LEU A 96 11.12 1.93 -0.87
CA LEU A 96 11.80 3.02 -0.16
C LEU A 96 12.14 2.63 1.29
N ILE A 97 11.25 1.89 1.96
CA ILE A 97 11.50 1.40 3.31
C ILE A 97 12.64 0.37 3.29
N ASP A 98 12.59 -0.63 2.45
CA ASP A 98 13.62 -1.67 2.37
C ASP A 98 15.01 -1.08 2.09
N ARG A 99 15.12 -0.11 1.17
CA ARG A 99 16.37 0.60 0.87
C ARG A 99 16.89 1.36 2.08
N ASN A 100 16.03 2.13 2.75
CA ASN A 100 16.43 2.87 3.95
C ASN A 100 16.88 1.94 5.06
N LEU A 101 16.16 0.85 5.31
CA LEU A 101 16.47 -0.07 6.39
C LEU A 101 17.71 -0.93 6.10
N TYR A 102 17.97 -1.25 4.83
CA TYR A 102 19.22 -1.90 4.41
C TYR A 102 20.44 -1.08 4.86
N GLU A 103 20.43 0.24 4.59
CA GLU A 103 21.56 1.10 5.01
C GLU A 103 21.76 1.08 6.53
N ARG A 104 20.67 1.02 7.32
CA ARG A 104 20.78 0.92 8.80
C ARG A 104 21.46 -0.36 9.23
N SER A 105 21.22 -1.46 8.52
CA SER A 105 21.93 -2.73 8.76
C SER A 105 23.41 -2.64 8.42
N CYS A 106 23.79 -1.84 7.42
CA CYS A 106 25.19 -1.58 7.07
C CYS A 106 25.87 -0.68 8.11
N ASP A 107 25.21 0.41 8.50
CA ASP A 107 25.72 1.35 9.48
C ASP A 107 26.12 0.67 10.79
N VAL A 108 25.25 -0.12 11.38
CA VAL A 108 25.50 -0.77 12.67
C VAL A 108 26.62 -1.80 12.60
N ARG A 109 26.73 -2.55 11.48
CA ARG A 109 27.81 -3.51 11.26
C ARG A 109 29.15 -2.81 11.13
N TRP A 110 29.19 -1.69 10.43
CA TRP A 110 30.39 -0.88 10.26
C TRP A 110 30.82 -0.26 11.59
N TRP A 111 29.91 0.42 12.29
CA TRP A 111 30.24 1.07 13.58
C TRP A 111 30.62 0.08 14.67
N ALA A 112 30.13 -1.16 14.64
CA ALA A 112 30.55 -2.19 15.58
C ALA A 112 32.03 -2.55 15.48
N THR A 113 32.71 -2.21 14.38
CA THR A 113 34.17 -2.42 14.18
C THR A 113 35.01 -1.21 14.50
N ASP A 114 34.40 -0.06 14.93
CA ASP A 114 35.16 1.15 15.30
C ASP A 114 36.07 0.87 16.51
N ASP A 115 37.35 1.30 16.41
CA ASP A 115 38.37 1.05 17.42
C ASP A 115 37.97 1.55 18.81
N SER A 116 37.21 2.65 18.90
CA SER A 116 36.74 3.19 20.18
C SER A 116 35.69 2.29 20.82
N VAL A 117 34.81 1.68 20.01
CA VAL A 117 33.77 0.74 20.44
C VAL A 117 34.41 -0.56 20.95
N VAL A 118 35.32 -1.13 20.17
CA VAL A 118 36.06 -2.34 20.52
C VAL A 118 36.90 -2.14 21.77
N SER A 119 37.65 -1.04 21.83
CA SER A 119 38.50 -0.69 22.97
C SER A 119 37.71 -0.48 24.26
N ALA A 120 36.53 0.13 24.19
CA ALA A 120 35.67 0.34 25.35
C ALA A 120 35.27 -0.97 26.02
N LEU A 121 34.82 -1.96 25.22
CA LEU A 121 34.42 -3.27 25.73
C LEU A 121 35.59 -4.18 26.11
N SER A 122 36.78 -3.96 25.55
CA SER A 122 38.00 -4.67 25.91
C SER A 122 38.59 -4.15 27.23
N LYS A 123 38.68 -2.82 27.40
CA LYS A 123 39.30 -2.19 28.60
C LYS A 123 38.37 -2.13 29.79
N LYS A 124 37.08 -1.94 29.55
CA LYS A 124 36.00 -1.85 30.58
C LYS A 124 36.29 -0.80 31.66
N THR A 125 36.88 0.32 31.28
CA THR A 125 37.16 1.45 32.19
C THR A 125 36.24 2.61 31.94
N LYS A 126 36.02 3.43 32.98
CA LYS A 126 35.18 4.64 32.88
C LYS A 126 35.69 5.62 31.83
N GLU A 127 37.00 5.75 31.68
CA GLU A 127 37.64 6.61 30.68
C GLU A 127 37.33 6.10 29.25
N ALA A 128 37.44 4.80 29.03
CA ALA A 128 37.11 4.17 27.75
C ALA A 128 35.63 4.34 27.41
N TYR A 129 34.74 4.18 28.37
CA TYR A 129 33.29 4.40 28.17
C TYR A 129 32.97 5.88 27.89
N CYS A 130 33.65 6.82 28.54
CA CYS A 130 33.51 8.24 28.25
C CYS A 130 34.00 8.59 26.82
N LEU A 131 35.13 8.00 26.39
CA LEU A 131 35.68 8.23 25.06
C LEU A 131 34.73 7.70 23.97
N VAL A 132 34.24 6.47 24.10
CA VAL A 132 33.31 5.90 23.12
C VAL A 132 31.99 6.68 23.08
N SER A 133 31.46 7.11 24.23
CA SER A 133 30.26 7.96 24.28
C SER A 133 30.44 9.22 23.43
N LYS A 134 31.55 9.93 23.57
CA LYS A 134 31.87 11.10 22.74
C LYS A 134 31.95 10.75 21.25
N ARG A 135 32.57 9.60 20.90
CA ARG A 135 32.70 9.13 19.52
C ARG A 135 31.34 8.81 18.90
N LEU A 136 30.50 8.07 19.62
CA LEU A 136 29.12 7.79 19.20
C LEU A 136 28.29 9.09 19.02
N GLY A 137 28.49 10.07 19.90
CA GLY A 137 27.88 11.40 19.77
C GLY A 137 28.28 12.14 18.50
N ILE A 138 29.56 12.04 18.09
CA ILE A 138 30.04 12.63 16.82
C ILE A 138 29.36 11.96 15.63
N ILE A 139 29.23 10.63 15.64
CA ILE A 139 28.49 9.89 14.60
C ILE A 139 27.04 10.38 14.53
N LEU A 140 26.35 10.46 15.66
CA LEU A 140 24.97 10.91 15.73
C LEU A 140 24.76 12.37 15.27
N ASN A 141 25.75 13.23 15.41
CA ASN A 141 25.68 14.59 14.89
C ASN A 141 25.70 14.64 13.34
N SER A 142 26.24 13.62 12.71
CA SER A 142 26.25 13.48 11.24
C SER A 142 24.98 12.79 10.69
N TYR A 143 24.18 12.15 11.54
CA TYR A 143 23.01 11.38 11.18
C TYR A 143 21.76 11.89 11.92
N THR A 144 20.78 12.41 11.19
CA THR A 144 19.52 12.89 11.78
C THR A 144 18.52 11.79 12.04
N VAL A 145 18.76 10.57 11.50
CA VAL A 145 17.82 9.46 11.47
C VAL A 145 17.87 8.56 12.71
N TYR A 146 18.83 8.76 13.61
CA TYR A 146 18.95 7.98 14.85
C TYR A 146 18.59 8.82 16.09
N PHE A 147 17.92 8.17 17.03
CA PHE A 147 17.77 8.71 18.38
C PHE A 147 19.08 8.65 19.14
N ASP A 148 19.64 7.44 19.22
CA ASP A 148 20.86 7.17 19.97
C ASP A 148 21.61 5.93 19.42
N LEU A 149 22.86 5.79 19.80
CA LEU A 149 23.69 4.58 19.67
C LEU A 149 24.03 4.12 21.08
N VAL A 150 23.77 2.84 21.38
CA VAL A 150 23.98 2.28 22.71
C VAL A 150 24.96 1.11 22.66
N LEU A 151 25.88 1.05 23.62
CA LEU A 151 26.87 0.00 23.74
C LEU A 151 26.60 -0.86 24.95
N CYS A 152 26.44 -2.17 24.74
CA CYS A 152 26.18 -3.15 25.79
C CYS A 152 27.38 -4.09 25.98
N ASP A 153 27.59 -4.49 27.24
CA ASP A 153 28.46 -5.60 27.57
C ASP A 153 27.79 -6.97 27.29
N LEU A 154 28.47 -8.07 27.56
CA LEU A 154 27.95 -9.43 27.34
C LEU A 154 26.74 -9.79 28.23
N ASP A 155 26.58 -9.11 29.35
CA ASP A 155 25.46 -9.31 30.26
C ASP A 155 24.24 -8.43 29.90
N GLY A 156 24.36 -7.63 28.81
CA GLY A 156 23.32 -6.75 28.33
C GLY A 156 23.25 -5.41 29.05
N ASN A 157 24.21 -5.09 29.94
CA ASN A 157 24.24 -3.78 30.58
C ASN A 157 24.67 -2.71 29.58
N ILE A 158 23.93 -1.64 29.45
CA ILE A 158 24.29 -0.49 28.64
C ILE A 158 25.38 0.28 29.38
N VAL A 159 26.61 0.26 28.84
CA VAL A 159 27.81 0.84 29.44
C VAL A 159 28.14 2.22 28.89
N ALA A 160 27.65 2.54 27.69
CA ALA A 160 27.81 3.86 27.06
C ALA A 160 26.68 4.10 26.05
N ASN A 161 26.39 5.39 25.79
CA ASN A 161 25.50 5.82 24.73
C ASN A 161 26.01 7.14 24.11
N GLY A 162 25.52 7.47 22.92
CA GLY A 162 26.00 8.64 22.17
C GLY A 162 25.42 9.98 22.63
N LYS A 163 24.24 9.99 23.29
CA LYS A 163 23.56 11.20 23.78
C LYS A 163 23.20 11.09 25.26
N PRO A 164 24.18 10.97 26.17
CA PRO A 164 23.92 10.75 27.59
C PRO A 164 23.16 11.90 28.27
N GLU A 165 23.30 13.13 27.74
CA GLU A 165 22.56 14.30 28.26
C GLU A 165 21.07 14.28 27.87
N THR A 166 20.70 13.56 26.80
CA THR A 166 19.33 13.47 26.30
C THR A 166 18.65 12.19 26.76
N TYR A 167 19.35 11.05 26.70
CA TYR A 167 18.81 9.74 26.98
C TYR A 167 19.58 9.06 28.11
N ARG A 168 18.88 8.73 29.19
CA ARG A 168 19.46 8.08 30.38
C ARG A 168 19.45 6.56 30.24
N SER A 169 19.99 6.03 29.14
CA SER A 169 20.02 4.60 28.87
C SER A 169 21.17 3.86 29.54
N VAL A 170 22.26 4.56 29.91
CA VAL A 170 23.40 3.96 30.65
C VAL A 170 22.95 3.41 32.00
N GLY A 171 23.28 2.15 32.27
CA GLY A 171 22.86 1.41 33.46
C GLY A 171 21.57 0.62 33.28
N MET A 172 20.82 0.82 32.19
CA MET A 172 19.73 -0.07 31.81
C MET A 172 20.28 -1.43 31.34
N ASN A 173 19.46 -2.47 31.41
CA ASN A 173 19.84 -3.79 30.94
C ASN A 173 18.96 -4.23 29.78
N ALA A 174 19.59 -4.57 28.66
CA ALA A 174 18.95 -4.97 27.41
C ALA A 174 19.00 -6.49 27.17
N LYS A 175 19.40 -7.31 28.15
CA LYS A 175 19.61 -8.77 27.99
C LYS A 175 18.38 -9.48 27.41
N ASN A 176 17.19 -9.02 27.77
CA ASN A 176 15.92 -9.59 27.32
C ASN A 176 15.30 -8.82 26.11
N ALA A 177 15.97 -7.78 25.61
CA ALA A 177 15.51 -7.07 24.45
C ALA A 177 15.75 -7.89 23.18
N GLU A 178 14.76 -7.90 22.28
CA GLU A 178 14.79 -8.71 21.06
C GLU A 178 16.03 -8.41 20.20
N TRP A 179 16.36 -7.13 20.04
CA TRP A 179 17.55 -6.72 19.27
C TRP A 179 18.86 -7.25 19.84
N PHE A 180 19.01 -7.30 21.20
CA PHE A 180 20.20 -7.83 21.84
C PHE A 180 20.28 -9.35 21.67
N ILE A 181 19.16 -10.06 21.93
CA ILE A 181 19.08 -11.51 21.75
C ILE A 181 19.39 -11.91 20.31
N ASN A 182 18.84 -11.18 19.32
CA ASN A 182 19.04 -11.47 17.92
C ASN A 182 20.49 -11.22 17.48
N ALA A 183 21.14 -10.16 17.99
CA ALA A 183 22.58 -9.95 17.74
C ALA A 183 23.43 -11.07 18.34
N MET A 184 23.14 -11.50 19.57
CA MET A 184 23.92 -12.53 20.26
C MET A 184 23.77 -13.93 19.64
N LYS A 185 22.72 -14.18 18.85
CA LYS A 185 22.57 -15.42 18.07
C LYS A 185 23.44 -15.45 16.81
N ASN A 186 23.92 -14.30 16.36
CA ASN A 186 24.71 -14.20 15.14
C ASN A 186 26.09 -14.82 15.29
N THR A 187 26.49 -15.58 14.30
CA THR A 187 27.79 -16.30 14.30
C THR A 187 28.95 -15.42 13.84
N SER A 188 28.65 -14.35 13.12
CA SER A 188 29.62 -13.44 12.51
C SER A 188 29.23 -11.99 12.67
N GLY A 189 30.21 -11.07 12.67
CA GLY A 189 29.99 -9.62 12.58
C GLY A 189 29.48 -9.14 11.21
N LYS A 190 29.30 -10.05 10.25
CA LYS A 190 28.62 -9.76 8.97
C LYS A 190 27.09 -9.73 9.10
N GLU A 191 26.57 -10.30 10.17
CA GLU A 191 25.14 -10.39 10.47
C GLU A 191 24.72 -9.27 11.41
N PHE A 192 23.45 -8.97 11.45
CA PHE A 192 22.88 -7.97 12.36
C PHE A 192 21.68 -8.55 13.11
N GLY A 193 21.42 -8.00 14.30
CA GLY A 193 20.18 -8.21 15.03
C GLY A 193 19.19 -7.10 14.69
N PHE A 194 17.91 -7.37 14.85
CA PHE A 194 16.85 -6.44 14.55
C PHE A 194 15.70 -6.58 15.55
N GLN A 195 15.10 -5.45 15.91
CA GLN A 195 13.83 -5.39 16.61
C GLN A 195 12.89 -4.47 15.84
N THR A 196 11.70 -4.97 15.55
CA THR A 196 10.67 -4.24 14.80
C THR A 196 10.15 -3.02 15.56
N VAL A 197 9.25 -2.27 14.94
CA VAL A 197 8.65 -1.05 15.50
C VAL A 197 8.10 -1.29 16.89
N ASN A 198 8.60 -0.51 17.85
CA ASN A 198 8.19 -0.59 19.24
C ASN A 198 8.37 0.76 19.96
N LYS A 199 7.73 0.90 21.13
CA LYS A 199 7.99 2.00 22.07
C LYS A 199 9.26 1.67 22.85
N CYS A 200 10.36 2.37 22.54
CA CYS A 200 11.68 2.04 23.06
C CYS A 200 12.00 2.75 24.38
N PRO A 201 12.16 2.03 25.50
CA PRO A 201 12.45 2.66 26.79
C PRO A 201 13.76 3.44 26.84
N MET A 202 14.74 3.06 26.01
CA MET A 202 16.05 3.74 25.95
C MET A 202 15.95 5.17 25.42
N VAL A 203 14.86 5.51 24.73
CA VAL A 203 14.65 6.83 24.10
C VAL A 203 13.26 7.38 24.45
N ASN A 204 12.90 7.41 25.72
CA ASN A 204 11.66 7.97 26.26
C ASN A 204 10.36 7.35 25.72
N ASN A 205 10.39 6.08 25.32
CA ASN A 205 9.29 5.35 24.68
C ASN A 205 8.85 5.91 23.30
N ASP A 206 9.74 6.62 22.60
CA ASP A 206 9.50 7.00 21.22
C ASP A 206 9.46 5.76 20.31
N LEU A 207 8.66 5.83 19.24
CA LEU A 207 8.55 4.77 18.24
C LEU A 207 9.85 4.62 17.47
N SER A 208 10.46 3.46 17.60
CA SER A 208 11.77 3.17 17.01
C SER A 208 11.87 1.74 16.48
N LEU A 209 12.85 1.54 15.61
CA LEU A 209 13.44 0.25 15.30
C LEU A 209 14.81 0.19 15.95
N VAL A 210 15.29 -1.01 16.27
CA VAL A 210 16.67 -1.17 16.76
C VAL A 210 17.40 -2.14 15.84
N PHE A 211 18.45 -1.66 15.20
CA PHE A 211 19.44 -2.48 14.53
C PHE A 211 20.62 -2.73 15.49
N SER A 212 21.20 -3.90 15.46
CA SER A 212 22.28 -4.24 16.37
C SER A 212 23.30 -5.15 15.70
N CYS A 213 24.54 -5.07 16.18
CA CYS A 213 25.61 -5.96 15.74
C CYS A 213 26.51 -6.31 16.91
N THR A 214 27.05 -7.55 16.91
CA THR A 214 28.06 -7.95 17.88
C THR A 214 29.36 -7.16 17.67
N VAL A 215 29.86 -6.57 18.74
CA VAL A 215 31.20 -5.99 18.79
C VAL A 215 32.19 -7.12 19.09
N ARG A 216 33.20 -7.25 18.24
CA ARG A 216 34.12 -8.38 18.31
C ARG A 216 35.54 -7.90 18.52
N GLU A 217 36.38 -8.80 19.08
CA GLU A 217 37.76 -8.54 19.39
C GLU A 217 38.54 -8.12 18.14
N ASN A 218 39.34 -7.07 18.28
CA ASN A 218 40.12 -6.44 17.21
C ASN A 218 39.30 -5.90 16.00
N GLY A 219 37.98 -5.77 16.13
CA GLY A 219 37.09 -5.43 15.01
C GLY A 219 36.98 -6.54 13.95
N ASP A 220 37.51 -7.72 14.23
CA ASP A 220 37.46 -8.87 13.33
C ASP A 220 36.05 -9.48 13.33
N GLN A 221 35.46 -9.63 12.16
CA GLN A 221 34.12 -10.19 11.99
C GLN A 221 33.94 -11.61 12.55
N ASN A 222 35.02 -12.36 12.69
CA ASN A 222 35.05 -13.70 13.26
C ASN A 222 35.67 -13.75 14.67
N GLY A 223 36.08 -12.59 15.21
CA GLY A 223 36.66 -12.47 16.54
C GLY A 223 35.68 -12.84 17.66
N ARG A 224 36.22 -13.04 18.86
CA ARG A 224 35.41 -13.29 20.06
C ARG A 224 34.47 -12.12 20.33
N VAL A 225 33.20 -12.42 20.66
CA VAL A 225 32.21 -11.40 21.02
C VAL A 225 32.61 -10.73 22.32
N LEU A 226 32.60 -9.40 22.34
CA LEU A 226 32.86 -8.53 23.48
C LEU A 226 31.59 -7.90 24.06
N GLY A 227 30.58 -7.71 23.21
CA GLY A 227 29.30 -7.08 23.54
C GLY A 227 28.49 -6.78 22.28
N VAL A 228 27.57 -5.87 22.37
CA VAL A 228 26.64 -5.52 21.28
C VAL A 228 26.51 -3.99 21.17
N LEU A 229 26.60 -3.50 19.94
CA LEU A 229 26.22 -2.12 19.57
C LEU A 229 24.78 -2.12 19.07
N GLY A 230 23.94 -1.25 19.64
CA GLY A 230 22.57 -1.00 19.19
C GLY A 230 22.42 0.38 18.58
N ALA A 231 21.78 0.48 17.43
CA ALA A 231 21.42 1.73 16.76
C ALA A 231 19.90 1.93 16.81
N VAL A 232 19.47 2.93 17.58
CA VAL A 232 18.04 3.21 17.81
C VAL A 232 17.56 4.19 16.74
N PHE A 233 16.84 3.68 15.77
CA PHE A 233 16.41 4.40 14.57
C PHE A 233 15.07 5.12 14.79
N ARG A 234 14.96 6.37 14.28
CA ARG A 234 13.75 7.20 14.33
C ARG A 234 12.71 6.74 13.32
N TRP A 235 11.94 5.72 13.69
CA TRP A 235 10.99 5.11 12.76
C TRP A 235 9.89 6.08 12.34
N GLN A 236 9.29 6.80 13.28
CA GLN A 236 8.14 7.65 12.99
C GLN A 236 8.47 8.74 11.95
N ASP A 237 9.68 9.31 12.00
CA ASP A 237 10.10 10.35 11.07
C ASP A 237 10.18 9.83 9.62
N LEU A 238 10.71 8.63 9.41
CA LEU A 238 10.74 7.97 8.10
C LEU A 238 9.34 7.54 7.66
N ALA A 239 8.61 6.87 8.54
CA ALA A 239 7.28 6.36 8.28
C ALA A 239 6.33 7.46 7.81
N GLN A 240 6.29 8.58 8.55
CA GLN A 240 5.43 9.72 8.22
C GLN A 240 5.79 10.38 6.89
N LYS A 241 7.09 10.52 6.58
CA LYS A 241 7.53 11.04 5.28
C LYS A 241 7.05 10.17 4.13
N ILE A 242 7.09 8.84 4.28
CA ILE A 242 6.67 7.90 3.26
C ILE A 242 5.15 7.92 3.11
N VAL A 243 4.39 7.69 4.17
CA VAL A 243 2.92 7.57 4.06
C VAL A 243 2.22 8.88 3.74
N LYS A 244 2.76 10.03 4.16
CA LYS A 244 2.23 11.37 3.84
C LYS A 244 2.78 11.93 2.53
N GLY A 245 3.89 11.40 2.04
CA GLY A 245 4.55 11.85 0.80
C GLY A 245 4.05 11.17 -0.48
N VAL A 246 3.08 10.28 -0.41
CA VAL A 246 2.55 9.58 -1.59
C VAL A 246 1.92 10.58 -2.56
N PRO A 247 2.27 10.54 -3.87
CA PRO A 247 1.79 11.50 -4.86
C PRO A 247 0.35 11.17 -5.31
N ILE A 248 -0.60 11.50 -4.44
CA ILE A 248 -2.03 11.48 -4.73
C ILE A 248 -2.57 12.91 -4.71
N SER A 249 -3.66 13.17 -5.46
CA SER A 249 -4.28 14.50 -5.50
C SER A 249 -4.91 14.88 -4.15
N ASP A 250 -5.10 16.18 -3.90
CA ASP A 250 -5.72 16.62 -2.65
C ASP A 250 -7.14 16.07 -2.48
N GLU A 251 -7.91 15.93 -3.55
CA GLU A 251 -9.23 15.30 -3.56
C GLU A 251 -9.18 13.80 -3.18
N GLU A 252 -8.06 13.14 -3.47
CA GLU A 252 -7.87 11.73 -3.11
C GLU A 252 -7.44 11.56 -1.66
N LYS A 253 -6.73 12.52 -1.06
CA LYS A 253 -6.18 12.42 0.31
C LYS A 253 -7.25 12.13 1.35
N ASP A 254 -8.38 12.85 1.30
CA ASP A 254 -9.45 12.73 2.29
C ASP A 254 -10.12 11.36 2.32
N ARG A 255 -10.06 10.63 1.20
CA ARG A 255 -10.66 9.31 1.02
C ARG A 255 -9.65 8.17 0.95
N THR A 256 -8.35 8.46 1.17
CA THR A 256 -7.28 7.47 1.05
C THR A 256 -6.55 7.32 2.38
N ARG A 257 -6.43 6.08 2.84
CA ARG A 257 -5.57 5.70 3.95
C ARG A 257 -4.35 4.95 3.40
N ILE A 258 -3.16 5.30 3.89
CA ILE A 258 -1.89 4.71 3.47
C ILE A 258 -1.22 4.14 4.70
N CYS A 259 -0.86 2.86 4.62
CA CYS A 259 -0.32 2.12 5.76
C CYS A 259 0.86 1.24 5.36
N ILE A 260 1.74 0.99 6.32
CA ILE A 260 2.70 -0.12 6.30
C ILE A 260 2.30 -1.05 7.44
N VAL A 261 2.20 -2.33 7.15
CA VAL A 261 1.78 -3.34 8.13
C VAL A 261 2.71 -4.55 8.10
N ASN A 262 2.76 -5.29 9.22
CA ASN A 262 3.44 -6.58 9.26
C ASN A 262 2.57 -7.69 8.61
N GLU A 263 3.04 -8.93 8.63
CA GLU A 263 2.36 -10.11 8.10
C GLU A 263 0.94 -10.34 8.68
N ASN A 264 0.72 -9.89 9.91
CA ASN A 264 -0.57 -10.02 10.60
C ASN A 264 -1.50 -8.83 10.32
N GLY A 265 -1.02 -7.79 9.65
CA GLY A 265 -1.79 -6.57 9.38
C GLY A 265 -1.69 -5.50 10.47
N LEU A 266 -0.84 -5.68 11.51
CA LEU A 266 -0.60 -4.67 12.53
C LEU A 266 0.06 -3.44 11.91
N LEU A 267 -0.46 -2.26 12.21
CA LEU A 267 0.04 -0.99 11.70
C LEU A 267 1.43 -0.67 12.24
N LEU A 268 2.39 -0.53 11.34
CA LEU A 268 3.76 -0.08 11.60
C LEU A 268 3.96 1.38 11.18
N ALA A 269 3.24 1.83 10.15
CA ALA A 269 3.12 3.22 9.75
C ALA A 269 1.70 3.48 9.26
N ASP A 270 1.16 4.67 9.48
CA ASP A 270 -0.21 4.99 9.14
C ASP A 270 -0.40 6.49 8.89
N SER A 271 -1.08 6.85 7.82
CA SER A 271 -1.44 8.23 7.52
C SER A 271 -2.42 8.85 8.54
N LYS A 272 -3.07 8.03 9.39
CA LYS A 272 -3.94 8.45 10.49
C LYS A 272 -3.28 8.37 11.88
N ASP A 273 -1.99 8.07 11.93
CA ASP A 273 -1.17 8.03 13.16
C ASP A 273 -1.60 6.95 14.20
N LEU A 274 -2.25 5.84 13.79
CA LEU A 274 -2.68 4.73 14.66
C LEU A 274 -1.65 3.59 14.73
N ILE A 275 -0.36 3.93 14.79
CA ILE A 275 0.77 2.98 14.77
C ILE A 275 0.74 2.11 16.03
N LEU A 276 0.81 0.77 15.86
CA LEU A 276 0.71 -0.26 16.89
C LEU A 276 -0.63 -0.33 17.64
N GLU A 277 -1.64 0.42 17.21
CA GLU A 277 -2.94 0.50 17.88
C GLU A 277 -4.04 -0.26 17.13
N GLU A 278 -3.86 -0.51 15.84
CA GLU A 278 -4.87 -1.15 14.99
C GLU A 278 -4.25 -2.24 14.12
N THR A 279 -5.03 -3.27 13.85
CA THR A 279 -4.73 -4.30 12.84
C THR A 279 -5.71 -4.14 11.68
N ILE A 280 -5.20 -4.04 10.47
CA ILE A 280 -6.02 -3.91 9.26
C ILE A 280 -6.62 -5.27 8.89
N GLU A 281 -7.96 -5.31 8.87
CA GLU A 281 -8.73 -6.49 8.48
C GLU A 281 -9.73 -6.15 7.37
N PHE A 282 -9.82 -7.02 6.36
CA PHE A 282 -10.80 -6.95 5.27
C PHE A 282 -10.97 -8.31 4.61
N LEU A 283 -12.10 -8.51 3.94
CA LEU A 283 -12.39 -9.75 3.23
C LEU A 283 -11.41 -9.94 2.05
N GLY A 284 -10.73 -11.09 1.99
CA GLY A 284 -9.74 -11.40 0.96
C GLY A 284 -8.32 -10.91 1.29
N LYS A 285 -8.04 -10.47 2.53
CA LYS A 285 -6.70 -10.04 2.97
C LYS A 285 -5.64 -11.11 2.70
N THR A 286 -5.89 -12.35 3.08
CA THR A 286 -4.94 -13.46 2.91
C THR A 286 -4.57 -13.68 1.45
N ASP A 287 -5.56 -13.65 0.56
CA ASP A 287 -5.34 -13.83 -0.89
C ASP A 287 -4.55 -12.65 -1.48
N LEU A 288 -4.83 -11.42 -1.01
CA LEU A 288 -4.11 -10.23 -1.47
C LEU A 288 -2.67 -10.22 -0.94
N PHE A 289 -2.45 -10.57 0.33
CA PHE A 289 -1.12 -10.66 0.94
C PHE A 289 -0.26 -11.79 0.36
N GLY A 290 -0.87 -12.84 -0.19
CA GLY A 290 -0.16 -13.90 -0.93
C GLY A 290 0.41 -13.45 -2.28
N GLN A 291 0.03 -12.28 -2.78
CA GLN A 291 0.54 -11.71 -4.03
C GLN A 291 1.75 -10.81 -3.74
N LYS A 292 2.67 -10.69 -4.70
CA LYS A 292 3.76 -9.70 -4.60
C LYS A 292 3.23 -8.27 -4.69
N LYS A 293 2.24 -8.05 -5.55
CA LYS A 293 1.58 -6.76 -5.78
C LYS A 293 0.21 -7.02 -6.40
N GLY A 294 -0.79 -6.24 -5.99
CA GLY A 294 -2.14 -6.36 -6.54
C GLY A 294 -3.12 -5.41 -5.86
N PHE A 295 -4.38 -5.55 -6.22
CA PHE A 295 -5.46 -4.84 -5.56
C PHE A 295 -6.72 -5.71 -5.50
N SER A 296 -7.60 -5.39 -4.58
CA SER A 296 -8.96 -5.94 -4.50
C SER A 296 -9.97 -4.82 -4.25
N VAL A 297 -11.21 -5.08 -4.60
CA VAL A 297 -12.33 -4.24 -4.19
C VAL A 297 -13.07 -4.97 -3.09
N SER A 298 -13.04 -4.43 -1.90
CA SER A 298 -13.62 -5.03 -0.70
C SER A 298 -14.27 -3.98 0.18
N GLU A 299 -15.06 -4.43 1.14
CA GLU A 299 -15.61 -3.58 2.18
C GLU A 299 -14.54 -3.36 3.28
N TYR A 300 -14.35 -2.11 3.66
CA TYR A 300 -13.50 -1.71 4.76
C TYR A 300 -14.18 -0.58 5.53
N ASN A 301 -14.38 -0.77 6.85
CA ASN A 301 -15.12 0.15 7.71
C ASN A 301 -16.53 0.52 7.16
N ASN A 302 -17.28 -0.48 6.68
CA ASN A 302 -18.62 -0.34 6.08
C ASN A 302 -18.66 0.52 4.81
N GLU A 303 -17.52 0.69 4.14
CA GLU A 303 -17.44 1.41 2.87
C GLU A 303 -16.75 0.58 1.81
N LYS A 304 -17.24 0.66 0.57
CA LYS A 304 -16.63 -0.01 -0.57
C LYS A 304 -15.32 0.68 -0.93
N CYS A 305 -14.21 -0.05 -0.84
CA CYS A 305 -12.87 0.46 -1.07
C CYS A 305 -12.13 -0.31 -2.16
N CYS A 306 -11.25 0.39 -2.88
CA CYS A 306 -10.16 -0.21 -3.60
C CYS A 306 -8.98 -0.34 -2.64
N ILE A 307 -8.56 -1.56 -2.34
CA ILE A 307 -7.45 -1.87 -1.44
C ILE A 307 -6.29 -2.37 -2.29
N ALA A 308 -5.28 -1.53 -2.43
CA ALA A 308 -4.06 -1.85 -3.16
C ALA A 308 -2.95 -2.29 -2.20
N HIS A 309 -2.12 -3.20 -2.65
CA HIS A 309 -1.12 -3.89 -1.86
C HIS A 309 0.18 -4.07 -2.62
N ALA A 310 1.29 -4.01 -1.88
CA ALA A 310 2.58 -4.54 -2.30
C ALA A 310 3.34 -5.14 -1.11
N PHE A 311 3.94 -6.29 -1.34
CA PHE A 311 4.85 -6.95 -0.40
C PHE A 311 6.27 -6.40 -0.58
N SER A 312 7.06 -6.37 0.49
CA SER A 312 8.47 -5.99 0.50
C SER A 312 9.23 -6.70 -0.62
N PRO A 313 9.77 -5.96 -1.61
CA PRO A 313 10.56 -6.58 -2.69
C PRO A 313 11.95 -7.01 -2.20
N GLY A 314 12.39 -6.49 -1.05
CA GLY A 314 13.76 -6.57 -0.59
C GLY A 314 14.69 -5.61 -1.33
N TYR A 315 15.82 -5.33 -0.70
CA TYR A 315 16.91 -4.58 -1.31
C TYR A 315 18.26 -5.16 -0.86
N GLU A 316 19.12 -5.54 -1.82
CA GLU A 316 20.38 -6.24 -1.57
C GLU A 316 20.17 -7.50 -0.69
N THR A 317 20.72 -7.50 0.51
CA THR A 317 20.61 -8.61 1.47
C THR A 317 19.54 -8.40 2.54
N TYR A 318 18.70 -7.38 2.41
CA TYR A 318 17.67 -6.99 3.39
C TYR A 318 16.28 -7.14 2.82
N SER A 319 15.34 -7.57 3.64
CA SER A 319 13.90 -7.50 3.39
C SER A 319 13.19 -7.26 4.72
N SER A 320 12.29 -6.30 4.75
CA SER A 320 11.45 -6.06 5.93
C SER A 320 10.39 -7.16 6.10
N ASN A 321 10.01 -7.85 5.04
CA ASN A 321 8.87 -8.77 4.98
C ASN A 321 7.54 -8.10 5.37
N TRP A 322 7.43 -6.80 5.18
CA TRP A 322 6.23 -6.02 5.46
C TRP A 322 5.40 -5.79 4.21
N HIS A 323 4.20 -5.28 4.42
CA HIS A 323 3.26 -4.97 3.37
C HIS A 323 2.93 -3.48 3.37
N SER A 324 2.87 -2.87 2.19
CA SER A 324 2.32 -1.55 2.00
C SER A 324 0.89 -1.65 1.51
N LEU A 325 -0.02 -0.92 2.12
CA LEU A 325 -1.44 -0.85 1.77
C LEU A 325 -1.84 0.59 1.43
N ILE A 326 -2.62 0.73 0.37
CA ILE A 326 -3.32 1.97 0.03
C ILE A 326 -4.81 1.65 -0.09
N ILE A 327 -5.60 2.14 0.85
CA ILE A 327 -7.04 1.90 0.97
C ILE A 327 -7.77 3.17 0.53
N GLN A 328 -8.44 3.13 -0.61
CA GLN A 328 -9.14 4.28 -1.17
C GLN A 328 -10.64 3.99 -1.30
N LYS A 329 -11.49 4.84 -0.68
CA LYS A 329 -12.93 4.78 -0.80
C LYS A 329 -13.35 4.99 -2.26
N LEU A 330 -14.29 4.17 -2.72
CA LEU A 330 -14.90 4.31 -4.04
C LEU A 330 -16.12 5.21 -3.91
N HIS A 331 -16.29 6.18 -4.84
CA HIS A 331 -17.56 6.88 -4.97
C HIS A 331 -18.59 5.86 -5.51
N VAL A 332 -19.70 5.75 -4.82
CA VAL A 332 -20.89 4.99 -5.25
C VAL A 332 -21.62 5.75 -6.36
#